data_5612bbb207023861e25f358a81cc4c7d
#
_entry.id   5612bbb207023861e25f358a81cc4c7d
#
_cell.length_a   1.000
_cell.length_b   1.000
_cell.length_c   1.000
_cell.angle_alpha   90.00
_cell.angle_beta   90.00
_cell.angle_gamma   90.00
#
_symmetry.space_group_name_H-M   'P 1'
#
loop_
_entity.id
_entity.type
_entity.pdbx_description
1 polymer ?
#
loop_
_entity_poly.entity_id
_entity_poly.type
_entity_poly.pdbx_seq_one_letter_code
_entity_poly.pdbx_strand_id
1 'polypeptide(L)'
;MPAKRSPADELPLFSPSGLESSTEESKRPTRLGLAVIEYKAASGILTKPTGFMEGYDFTINPYSGCAFGCAYCYAAAFAPDVHSAENWGQWVTVKENALERLRRGRRDLRGKSIYISSVTDPYQPIEKHLELTREILRS
;
A
#
# COMPACT_ATOMS: atom_id res chain seq x y z
N MET A 1 -48.16 -34.99 37.36
CA MET A 1 -46.95 -35.59 36.82
C MET A 1 -46.23 -34.57 35.96
N PRO A 2 -45.17 -33.91 36.37
CA PRO A 2 -44.42 -32.99 35.51
C PRO A 2 -43.40 -33.77 34.68
N ALA A 3 -43.40 -33.45 33.36
CA ALA A 3 -42.50 -34.03 32.38
C ALA A 3 -41.04 -33.57 32.63
N LYS A 4 -40.14 -34.53 32.63
CA LYS A 4 -38.68 -34.32 32.71
C LYS A 4 -38.22 -33.64 31.41
N ARG A 5 -37.54 -32.47 31.57
CA ARG A 5 -36.72 -31.88 30.51
C ARG A 5 -35.40 -32.63 30.43
N SER A 6 -35.04 -33.11 29.26
CA SER A 6 -33.73 -33.64 28.91
C SER A 6 -32.70 -32.51 28.82
N PRO A 7 -31.48 -32.72 29.29
CA PRO A 7 -30.37 -31.82 29.08
C PRO A 7 -29.66 -32.20 27.77
N ALA A 8 -30.03 -31.53 26.66
CA ALA A 8 -29.28 -31.60 25.44
C ALA A 8 -29.40 -30.24 24.78
N ASP A 9 -28.30 -29.58 24.67
CA ASP A 9 -27.88 -28.51 23.77
C ASP A 9 -27.22 -27.35 24.49
N GLU A 10 -26.15 -27.64 25.20
CA GLU A 10 -25.08 -26.70 25.35
C GLU A 10 -24.11 -26.88 24.16
N LEU A 11 -24.31 -26.09 23.13
CA LEU A 11 -23.29 -25.81 22.13
C LEU A 11 -22.14 -25.08 22.83
N PRO A 12 -20.89 -25.52 22.75
CA PRO A 12 -19.77 -24.78 23.28
C PRO A 12 -19.54 -23.54 22.43
N LEU A 13 -20.10 -22.42 22.90
CA LEU A 13 -19.78 -21.11 22.37
C LEU A 13 -18.34 -20.78 22.74
N PHE A 14 -17.48 -20.78 21.71
CA PHE A 14 -16.25 -20.01 21.64
C PHE A 14 -15.24 -20.18 22.77
N SER A 15 -14.28 -21.07 22.58
CA SER A 15 -13.02 -21.02 23.31
C SER A 15 -12.17 -19.88 22.76
N PRO A 16 -11.79 -18.87 23.56
CA PRO A 16 -10.84 -17.84 23.14
C PRO A 16 -9.40 -18.28 23.41
N SER A 17 -8.90 -19.23 22.67
CA SER A 17 -7.49 -19.62 22.71
C SER A 17 -7.00 -19.79 21.28
N GLY A 18 -6.53 -18.70 20.68
CA GLY A 18 -5.98 -18.70 19.33
C GLY A 18 -5.91 -17.33 18.65
N LEU A 19 -5.73 -16.24 19.42
CA LEU A 19 -5.74 -14.89 18.83
C LEU A 19 -4.53 -14.03 19.25
N GLU A 20 -3.34 -14.58 19.24
CA GLU A 20 -2.14 -13.79 19.56
C GLU A 20 -1.01 -13.81 18.51
N SER A 21 -1.24 -14.36 17.31
CA SER A 21 -0.22 -14.31 16.24
C SER A 21 -0.64 -13.54 14.99
N SER A 22 -1.83 -12.91 14.97
CA SER A 22 -2.37 -12.25 13.77
C SER A 22 -2.14 -10.73 13.71
N THR A 23 -1.50 -10.10 14.70
CA THR A 23 -1.43 -8.63 14.78
C THR A 23 -0.27 -8.03 13.98
N GLU A 24 0.80 -8.76 13.76
CA GLU A 24 1.94 -8.28 12.94
C GLU A 24 1.72 -8.56 11.45
N GLU A 25 1.13 -9.69 11.12
CA GLU A 25 0.80 -10.08 9.73
C GLU A 25 -0.29 -9.18 9.12
N SER A 26 -1.16 -8.59 9.95
CA SER A 26 -2.18 -7.62 9.54
C SER A 26 -1.62 -6.27 9.08
N LYS A 27 -0.38 -5.90 9.50
CA LYS A 27 0.25 -4.63 9.12
C LYS A 27 0.95 -4.67 7.77
N ARG A 28 1.37 -5.86 7.30
CA ARG A 28 2.10 -6.03 6.02
C ARG A 28 1.42 -7.10 5.16
N PRO A 29 0.23 -6.83 4.63
CA PRO A 29 -0.46 -7.81 3.81
C PRO A 29 0.33 -8.10 2.53
N THR A 30 0.37 -9.36 2.11
CA THR A 30 0.96 -9.80 0.84
C THR A 30 -0.06 -9.86 -0.29
N ARG A 31 -1.34 -9.66 0.03
CA ARG A 31 -2.43 -9.63 -0.94
C ARG A 31 -3.57 -8.71 -0.46
N LEU A 32 -4.14 -7.96 -1.39
CA LEU A 32 -5.34 -7.15 -1.18
C LEU A 32 -6.27 -7.33 -2.40
N GLY A 33 -7.39 -8.01 -2.19
CA GLY A 33 -8.27 -8.39 -3.30
C GLY A 33 -7.52 -9.21 -4.36
N LEU A 34 -7.49 -8.75 -5.60
CA LEU A 34 -6.74 -9.37 -6.69
C LEU A 34 -5.26 -8.99 -6.70
N ALA A 35 -4.88 -7.92 -6.01
CA ALA A 35 -3.52 -7.41 -6.05
C ALA A 35 -2.57 -8.20 -5.15
N VAL A 36 -1.45 -8.66 -5.72
CA VAL A 36 -0.29 -9.17 -4.98
C VAL A 36 0.55 -7.99 -4.52
N ILE A 37 0.94 -7.98 -3.26
CA ILE A 37 1.72 -6.92 -2.64
C ILE A 37 3.15 -7.40 -2.42
N GLU A 38 4.11 -6.71 -3.02
CA GLU A 38 5.53 -6.95 -2.82
C GLU A 38 6.18 -5.78 -2.08
N TYR A 39 7.17 -6.07 -1.25
CA TYR A 39 7.93 -5.08 -0.51
C TYR A 39 9.36 -5.07 -1.03
N LYS A 40 9.80 -3.94 -1.57
CA LYS A 40 11.14 -3.81 -2.16
C LYS A 40 11.82 -2.52 -1.69
N ALA A 41 13.11 -2.62 -1.43
CA ALA A 41 13.92 -1.44 -1.18
C ALA A 41 14.14 -0.64 -2.47
N ALA A 42 13.93 0.67 -2.41
CA ALA A 42 14.19 1.60 -3.51
C ALA A 42 15.58 2.23 -3.39
N SER A 43 16.23 2.50 -4.50
CA SER A 43 17.51 3.24 -4.54
C SER A 43 17.33 4.72 -4.20
N GLY A 44 16.18 5.30 -4.53
CA GLY A 44 15.80 6.67 -4.25
C GLY A 44 14.29 6.83 -4.21
N ILE A 45 13.81 7.93 -3.64
CA ILE A 45 12.38 8.23 -3.52
C ILE A 45 12.00 9.53 -4.22
N LEU A 46 12.88 10.52 -4.23
CA LEU A 46 12.69 11.77 -4.95
C LEU A 46 13.18 11.61 -6.40
N THR A 47 12.30 11.90 -7.33
CA THR A 47 12.60 11.84 -8.77
C THR A 47 12.41 13.22 -9.39
N LYS A 48 13.30 13.59 -10.33
CA LYS A 48 13.13 14.81 -11.10
C LYS A 48 11.95 14.65 -12.05
N PRO A 49 10.98 15.55 -12.04
CA PRO A 49 9.81 15.43 -12.90
C PRO A 49 10.16 15.65 -14.39
N THR A 50 9.35 15.07 -15.25
CA THR A 50 9.44 15.22 -16.72
C THR A 50 8.06 15.40 -17.32
N GLY A 51 7.98 15.94 -18.53
CA GLY A 51 6.74 16.15 -19.25
C GLY A 51 5.81 17.14 -18.54
N PHE A 52 4.54 16.83 -18.43
CA PHE A 52 3.55 17.74 -17.84
C PHE A 52 3.79 18.03 -16.34
N MET A 53 4.69 17.29 -15.69
CA MET A 53 5.04 17.49 -14.29
C MET A 53 6.25 18.44 -14.10
N GLU A 54 6.84 18.97 -15.15
CA GLU A 54 8.02 19.85 -15.09
C GLU A 54 7.83 21.13 -14.25
N GLY A 55 6.57 21.49 -13.96
CA GLY A 55 6.24 22.60 -13.05
C GLY A 55 6.56 22.36 -11.58
N TYR A 56 6.86 21.13 -11.19
CA TYR A 56 7.23 20.75 -9.82
C TYR A 56 8.75 20.57 -9.69
N ASP A 57 9.29 20.77 -8.49
CA ASP A 57 10.71 20.52 -8.23
C ASP A 57 11.03 19.01 -8.18
N PHE A 58 10.13 18.22 -7.61
CA PHE A 58 10.29 16.77 -7.44
C PHE A 58 8.96 16.02 -7.55
N THR A 59 9.06 14.71 -7.81
CA THR A 59 7.96 13.76 -7.62
C THR A 59 8.35 12.69 -6.61
N ILE A 60 7.36 12.19 -5.86
CA ILE A 60 7.47 11.04 -4.96
C ILE A 60 6.42 10.01 -5.35
N ASN A 61 6.83 8.76 -5.54
CA ASN A 61 5.94 7.62 -5.71
C ASN A 61 6.30 6.56 -4.66
N PRO A 62 5.54 6.47 -3.53
CA PRO A 62 5.81 5.49 -2.47
C PRO A 62 5.55 4.06 -2.91
N TYR A 63 4.75 3.91 -3.94
CA TYR A 63 4.33 2.65 -4.53
C TYR A 63 4.68 2.59 -6.01
N SER A 64 4.69 1.38 -6.58
CA SER A 64 4.60 1.12 -8.01
C SER A 64 3.43 0.19 -8.25
N GLY A 65 2.68 0.38 -9.33
CA GLY A 65 1.39 -0.29 -9.51
C GLY A 65 0.29 0.32 -8.63
N CYS A 66 -0.93 -0.18 -8.80
CA CYS A 66 -2.08 0.35 -8.08
C CYS A 66 -3.19 -0.69 -8.01
N ALA A 67 -3.65 -1.04 -6.79
CA ALA A 67 -4.68 -2.03 -6.58
C ALA A 67 -6.09 -1.59 -7.02
N PHE A 68 -6.32 -0.32 -7.34
CA PHE A 68 -7.59 0.14 -7.89
C PHE A 68 -7.86 -0.36 -9.31
N GLY A 69 -6.81 -0.54 -10.12
CA GLY A 69 -6.93 -1.15 -11.45
C GLY A 69 -7.89 -0.43 -12.40
N CYS A 70 -7.99 0.89 -12.34
CA CYS A 70 -8.89 1.67 -13.19
C CYS A 70 -8.60 1.41 -14.67
N ALA A 71 -9.59 1.01 -15.46
CA ALA A 71 -9.43 0.65 -16.87
C ALA A 71 -8.94 1.80 -17.76
N TYR A 72 -9.13 3.04 -17.34
CA TYR A 72 -8.71 4.27 -18.04
C TYR A 72 -7.40 4.86 -17.49
N CYS A 73 -6.70 4.15 -16.60
CA CYS A 73 -5.54 4.71 -15.91
C CYS A 73 -4.34 4.84 -16.85
N TYR A 74 -3.89 6.06 -17.11
CA TYR A 74 -2.69 6.32 -17.92
C TYR A 74 -1.42 5.74 -17.25
N ALA A 75 -1.41 5.57 -15.92
CA ALA A 75 -0.26 5.08 -15.19
C ALA A 75 0.11 3.63 -15.56
N ALA A 76 -0.82 2.84 -16.11
CA ALA A 76 -0.53 1.52 -16.64
C ALA A 76 0.54 1.54 -17.74
N ALA A 77 0.61 2.63 -18.54
CA ALA A 77 1.64 2.79 -19.57
C ALA A 77 3.06 3.00 -19.01
N PHE A 78 3.19 3.29 -17.72
CA PHE A 78 4.46 3.44 -17.00
C PHE A 78 4.81 2.21 -16.16
N ALA A 79 4.09 1.10 -16.35
CA ALA A 79 4.44 -0.17 -15.72
C ALA A 79 5.84 -0.64 -16.22
N PRO A 80 6.59 -1.39 -15.40
CA PRO A 80 7.98 -1.75 -15.74
C PRO A 80 8.11 -2.66 -16.96
N ASP A 81 7.05 -3.36 -17.32
CA ASP A 81 7.00 -4.26 -18.46
C ASP A 81 5.55 -4.45 -18.96
N VAL A 82 5.42 -5.04 -20.15
CA VAL A 82 4.12 -5.28 -20.81
C VAL A 82 3.20 -6.15 -19.97
N HIS A 83 3.72 -7.19 -19.32
CA HIS A 83 2.93 -8.09 -18.49
C HIS A 83 2.33 -7.34 -17.28
N SER A 84 3.12 -6.49 -16.64
CA SER A 84 2.66 -5.63 -15.54
C SER A 84 1.60 -4.62 -16.01
N ALA A 85 1.73 -4.09 -17.22
CA ALA A 85 0.74 -3.19 -17.81
C ALA A 85 -0.60 -3.90 -18.09
N GLU A 86 -0.55 -5.10 -18.67
CA GLU A 86 -1.73 -5.92 -18.97
C GLU A 86 -2.45 -6.40 -17.69
N ASN A 87 -1.70 -6.58 -16.60
CA ASN A 87 -2.22 -6.99 -15.29
C ASN A 87 -2.38 -5.80 -14.33
N TRP A 88 -2.60 -4.60 -14.86
CA TRP A 88 -2.83 -3.41 -14.05
C TRP A 88 -4.00 -3.62 -13.07
N GLY A 89 -3.77 -3.30 -11.79
CA GLY A 89 -4.72 -3.58 -10.72
C GLY A 89 -4.46 -4.86 -9.94
N GLN A 90 -3.57 -5.73 -10.42
CA GLN A 90 -3.30 -7.03 -9.80
C GLN A 90 -1.94 -7.09 -9.09
N TRP A 91 -1.21 -5.99 -9.05
CA TRP A 91 0.08 -5.91 -8.37
C TRP A 91 0.35 -4.53 -7.79
N VAL A 92 1.05 -4.52 -6.67
CA VAL A 92 1.59 -3.31 -6.03
C VAL A 92 2.95 -3.64 -5.45
N THR A 93 3.94 -2.81 -5.75
CA THR A 93 5.24 -2.85 -5.08
C THR A 93 5.34 -1.68 -4.11
N VAL A 94 5.53 -2.00 -2.83
CA VAL A 94 5.75 -1.02 -1.75
C VAL A 94 7.24 -0.71 -1.67
N LYS A 95 7.60 0.56 -1.71
CA LYS A 95 8.98 1.01 -1.44
C LYS A 95 9.20 1.09 0.06
N GLU A 96 9.54 -0.04 0.67
CA GLU A 96 9.56 -0.20 2.14
C GLU A 96 10.54 0.73 2.87
N ASN A 97 11.57 1.18 2.19
CA ASN A 97 12.56 2.12 2.72
C ASN A 97 12.31 3.59 2.32
N ALA A 98 11.11 3.92 1.84
CA ALA A 98 10.79 5.25 1.30
C ALA A 98 11.06 6.37 2.31
N LEU A 99 10.61 6.23 3.57
CA LEU A 99 10.86 7.21 4.64
C LEU A 99 12.33 7.38 4.97
N GLU A 100 13.06 6.27 5.06
CA GLU A 100 14.51 6.30 5.31
C GLU A 100 15.23 7.03 4.19
N ARG A 101 14.89 6.74 2.93
CA ARG A 101 15.46 7.40 1.76
C ARG A 101 15.14 8.89 1.71
N LEU A 102 13.92 9.27 2.06
CA LEU A 102 13.53 10.67 2.14
C LEU A 102 14.32 11.41 3.22
N ARG A 103 14.47 10.83 4.39
CA ARG A 103 15.21 11.40 5.51
C ARG A 103 16.73 11.48 5.25
N ARG A 104 17.33 10.47 4.64
CA ARG A 104 18.75 10.46 4.26
C ARG A 104 19.05 11.37 3.08
N GLY A 105 18.12 11.47 2.14
CA GLY A 105 18.26 12.34 0.98
C GLY A 105 18.00 13.82 1.27
N ARG A 106 18.07 14.27 2.51
CA ARG A 106 17.79 15.63 2.93
C ARG A 106 18.67 16.65 2.19
N ARG A 107 18.24 16.93 0.99
CA ARG A 107 18.42 18.26 0.41
C ARG A 107 17.45 19.17 1.16
N ASP A 108 17.77 20.43 1.26
CA ASP A 108 16.82 21.38 1.81
C ASP A 108 15.58 21.42 0.88
N LEU A 109 14.52 20.77 1.30
CA LEU A 109 13.25 20.71 0.56
C LEU A 109 12.32 21.87 0.91
N ARG A 110 12.76 22.80 1.75
CA ARG A 110 11.98 23.97 2.11
C ARG A 110 11.70 24.82 0.90
N GLY A 111 10.44 25.17 0.71
CA GLY A 111 9.99 25.95 -0.45
C GLY A 111 10.00 25.19 -1.77
N LYS A 112 10.28 23.89 -1.77
CA LYS A 112 10.19 23.03 -2.95
C LYS A 112 8.79 22.46 -3.12
N SER A 113 8.32 22.44 -4.35
CA SER A 113 7.08 21.82 -4.75
C SER A 113 7.31 20.34 -5.06
N ILE A 114 6.53 19.47 -4.41
CA ILE A 114 6.66 18.02 -4.57
C ILE A 114 5.30 17.45 -4.97
N TYR A 115 5.26 16.77 -6.11
CA TYR A 115 4.06 16.06 -6.54
C TYR A 115 4.10 14.61 -6.03
N ILE A 116 3.04 14.21 -5.32
CA ILE A 116 2.93 12.86 -4.78
C ILE A 116 2.10 12.00 -5.72
N SER A 117 2.68 10.88 -6.11
CA SER A 117 2.03 9.80 -6.88
C SER A 117 1.58 10.18 -8.29
N SER A 118 2.57 10.46 -9.14
CA SER A 118 2.34 10.72 -10.57
C SER A 118 1.95 9.46 -11.36
N VAL A 119 2.37 8.25 -10.91
CA VAL A 119 2.17 6.97 -11.63
C VAL A 119 1.59 5.88 -10.73
N THR A 120 0.98 6.24 -9.64
CA THR A 120 0.27 5.37 -8.69
C THR A 120 -0.74 6.20 -7.91
N ASP A 121 -1.54 5.59 -7.05
CA ASP A 121 -2.43 6.32 -6.15
C ASP A 121 -1.86 6.34 -4.73
N PRO A 122 -1.71 7.52 -4.09
CA PRO A 122 -1.17 7.62 -2.74
C PRO A 122 -2.12 7.08 -1.67
N TYR A 123 -3.40 6.93 -1.99
CA TYR A 123 -4.45 6.45 -1.09
C TYR A 123 -5.01 5.10 -1.52
N GLN A 124 -4.26 4.34 -2.30
CA GLN A 124 -4.67 2.99 -2.68
C GLN A 124 -4.85 2.06 -1.44
N PRO A 125 -5.57 0.93 -1.56
CA PRO A 125 -6.00 0.13 -0.40
C PRO A 125 -4.91 -0.27 0.58
N ILE A 126 -3.66 -0.45 0.13
CA ILE A 126 -2.52 -0.82 1.00
C ILE A 126 -2.20 0.28 2.03
N GLU A 127 -2.51 1.53 1.72
CA GLU A 127 -2.24 2.67 2.60
C GLU A 127 -3.00 2.58 3.93
N LYS A 128 -4.19 1.94 3.93
CA LYS A 128 -4.93 1.65 5.16
C LYS A 128 -4.12 0.84 6.18
N HIS A 129 -3.19 0.01 5.71
CA HIS A 129 -2.37 -0.86 6.54
C HIS A 129 -1.01 -0.26 6.86
N LEU A 130 -0.41 0.47 5.92
CA LEU A 130 0.97 0.94 6.03
C LEU A 130 1.08 2.41 6.47
N GLU A 131 0.09 3.23 6.16
CA GLU A 131 0.11 4.68 6.40
C GLU A 131 1.39 5.37 5.85
N LEU A 132 2.00 4.81 4.80
CA LEU A 132 3.28 5.23 4.25
C LEU A 132 3.22 6.65 3.66
N THR A 133 2.17 6.95 2.89
CA THR A 133 1.93 8.29 2.36
C THR A 133 1.74 9.30 3.49
N ARG A 134 0.98 8.93 4.52
CA ARG A 134 0.77 9.77 5.71
C ARG A 134 2.08 10.11 6.42
N GLU A 135 2.96 9.12 6.60
CA GLU A 135 4.26 9.33 7.24
C GLU A 135 5.21 10.16 6.36
N ILE A 136 5.15 10.02 5.04
CA ILE A 136 5.88 10.88 4.10
C ILE A 136 5.44 12.33 4.24
N LEU A 137 4.13 12.59 4.34
CA LEU A 137 3.59 13.94 4.49
C LEU A 137 3.95 14.60 5.83
N ARG A 138 4.24 13.80 6.86
CA ARG A 138 4.63 14.27 8.19
C ARG A 138 6.14 14.49 8.35
N SER A 139 6.94 13.93 7.46
CA SER A 139 8.39 13.98 7.55
C SER A 139 8.99 15.24 6.93
#